data_2e9224c7984160ff701a9080b779aac6
#
_entry.id   2e9224c7984160ff701a9080b779aac6
#
_cell.length_a   1.000
_cell.length_b   1.000
_cell.length_c   1.000
_cell.angle_alpha   90.00
_cell.angle_beta   90.00
_cell.angle_gamma   90.00
#
_symmetry.space_group_name_H-M   'P 1'
#
loop_
_entity.id
_entity.type
_entity.pdbx_description
1 polymer ?
#
loop_
_entity_poly.entity_id
_entity_poly.type
_entity_poly.pdbx_seq_one_letter_code
_entity_poly.pdbx_strand_id
1 'polypeptide(L)' 'HTVKQLIDQRLLLEAKRMISHGASSFKEIAFDLGFSEASYFTRFFKEQSGYTPEQFRSLLKKDLS' A
#
# COMPACT_ATOMS: atom_id res chain seq x y z
N HIS A 1 -21.12 -5.68 -4.57
CA HIS A 1 -19.89 -4.91 -4.55
C HIS A 1 -19.96 -3.74 -5.51
N THR A 2 -19.47 -2.61 -5.08
CA THR A 2 -19.41 -1.43 -5.93
C THR A 2 -18.13 -1.45 -6.77
N VAL A 3 -18.14 -0.71 -7.88
CA VAL A 3 -16.95 -0.56 -8.71
C VAL A 3 -15.80 0.04 -7.89
N LYS A 4 -16.11 0.99 -7.03
CA LYS A 4 -15.11 1.61 -6.18
C LYS A 4 -14.42 0.59 -5.27
N GLN A 5 -15.19 -0.32 -4.68
CA GLN A 5 -14.62 -1.34 -3.80
C GLN A 5 -13.68 -2.28 -4.56
N LEU A 6 -14.03 -2.63 -5.78
CA LEU A 6 -13.17 -3.47 -6.60
C LEU A 6 -11.86 -2.77 -6.96
N ILE A 7 -11.94 -1.49 -7.29
CA ILE A 7 -10.76 -0.68 -7.60
C ILE A 7 -9.88 -0.55 -6.37
N ASP A 8 -10.48 -0.28 -5.20
CA ASP A 8 -9.74 -0.14 -3.95
C ASP A 8 -9.02 -1.43 -3.58
N GLN A 9 -9.68 -2.58 -3.73
CA GLN A 9 -9.07 -3.87 -3.46
C GLN A 9 -7.88 -4.14 -4.37
N ARG A 10 -8.01 -3.78 -5.63
CA ARG A 10 -6.94 -3.98 -6.60
C ARG A 10 -5.75 -3.07 -6.31
N LEU A 11 -6.02 -1.81 -5.97
CA LEU A 11 -4.97 -0.88 -5.58
C LEU A 11 -4.22 -1.35 -4.33
N LEU A 12 -4.97 -1.87 -3.36
CA LEU A 12 -4.36 -2.38 -2.14
C LEU A 12 -3.45 -3.57 -2.44
N LEU A 13 -3.89 -4.48 -3.28
CA LEU A 13 -3.09 -5.64 -3.67
C LEU A 13 -1.80 -5.22 -4.38
N GLU A 14 -1.90 -4.27 -5.30
CA GLU A 14 -0.73 -3.73 -5.99
C GLU A 14 0.22 -3.06 -5.01
N ALA A 15 -0.31 -2.27 -4.08
CA ALA A 15 0.49 -1.61 -3.06
C ALA A 15 1.27 -2.64 -2.23
N LYS A 16 0.62 -3.70 -1.79
CA LYS A 16 1.26 -4.76 -1.01
C LYS A 16 2.39 -5.41 -1.80
N ARG A 17 2.17 -5.67 -3.08
CA ARG A 17 3.19 -6.27 -3.93
C ARG A 17 4.40 -5.36 -4.08
N MET A 18 4.17 -4.08 -4.31
CA MET A 18 5.26 -3.11 -4.47
C MET A 18 6.07 -2.95 -3.19
N ILE A 19 5.39 -2.97 -2.04
CA ILE A 19 6.07 -2.91 -0.75
C ILE A 19 6.89 -4.18 -0.52
N SER A 20 6.34 -5.34 -0.89
CA SER A 20 7.04 -6.62 -0.74
C SER A 20 8.32 -6.69 -1.56
N HIS A 21 8.32 -6.08 -2.74
CA HIS A 21 9.52 -6.05 -3.57
C HIS A 21 10.60 -5.14 -3.02
N GLY A 22 10.21 -4.11 -2.26
CA GLY A 22 11.16 -3.23 -1.59
C GLY A 22 11.97 -2.34 -2.51
N ALA A 23 11.62 -2.25 -3.78
CA ALA A 23 12.40 -1.51 -4.77
C ALA A 23 12.15 -0.02 -4.80
N SER A 24 10.99 0.42 -4.29
CA SER A 24 10.57 1.82 -4.37
C SER A 24 10.27 2.38 -2.99
N SER A 25 10.41 3.69 -2.85
CA SER A 25 9.97 4.37 -1.63
C SER A 25 8.45 4.43 -1.59
N PHE A 26 7.88 4.66 -0.41
CA PHE A 26 6.42 4.79 -0.28
C PHE A 26 5.89 5.95 -1.11
N LYS A 27 6.67 7.01 -1.24
CA LYS A 27 6.29 8.15 -2.07
C LYS A 27 6.19 7.76 -3.54
N GLU A 28 7.14 7.00 -4.02
CA GLU A 28 7.12 6.51 -5.40
C GLU A 28 5.94 5.56 -5.63
N ILE A 29 5.69 4.68 -4.68
CA ILE A 29 4.55 3.75 -4.76
C ILE A 29 3.25 4.54 -4.85
N ALA A 30 3.10 5.56 -4.01
CA ALA A 30 1.91 6.40 -4.02
C ALA A 30 1.66 7.03 -5.39
N PHE A 31 2.69 7.62 -5.97
CA PHE A 31 2.57 8.25 -7.27
C PHE A 31 2.32 7.24 -8.39
N ASP A 32 2.98 6.09 -8.33
CA ASP A 32 2.77 5.02 -9.32
C ASP A 32 1.33 4.50 -9.30
N LEU A 33 0.70 4.51 -8.15
CA LEU A 33 -0.69 4.07 -8.01
C LEU A 33 -1.70 5.18 -8.33
N GLY A 34 -1.22 6.39 -8.61
CA GLY A 34 -2.08 7.50 -9.00
C GLY A 34 -2.50 8.43 -7.87
N PHE A 35 -1.91 8.31 -6.70
CA PHE A 35 -2.20 9.23 -5.60
C PHE A 35 -1.43 10.54 -5.82
N SER A 36 -2.07 11.65 -5.51
CA SER A 36 -1.44 12.96 -5.65
C SER A 36 -0.44 13.27 -4.53
N GLU A 37 -0.60 12.62 -3.38
CA GLU A 37 0.30 12.78 -2.23
C GLU A 37 0.50 11.45 -1.52
N ALA A 38 1.70 11.27 -0.96
CA ALA A 38 2.01 10.06 -0.20
C ALA A 38 1.13 9.91 1.04
N SER A 39 0.71 11.03 1.64
CA SER A 39 -0.17 10.99 2.81
C SER A 39 -1.52 10.37 2.50
N TYR A 40 -2.07 10.63 1.31
CA TYR A 40 -3.32 10.02 0.89
C TYR A 40 -3.18 8.51 0.71
N PHE A 41 -2.07 8.08 0.15
CA PHE A 41 -1.77 6.66 0.01
C PHE A 41 -1.67 5.97 1.38
N THR A 42 -0.94 6.58 2.31
CA THR A 42 -0.77 6.04 3.66
C THR A 42 -2.11 5.87 4.35
N ARG A 43 -2.96 6.88 4.25
CA ARG A 43 -4.29 6.85 4.84
C ARG A 43 -5.16 5.76 4.20
N PHE A 44 -5.14 5.69 2.87
CA PHE A 44 -5.88 4.67 2.13
C PHE A 44 -5.45 3.27 2.56
N PHE A 45 -4.13 3.04 2.60
CA PHE A 45 -3.58 1.74 2.95
C PHE A 45 -4.00 1.33 4.37
N LYS A 46 -3.91 2.25 5.31
CA LYS A 46 -4.29 1.98 6.69
C LYS A 46 -5.79 1.67 6.82
N GLU A 47 -6.64 2.41 6.12
CA GLU A 47 -8.08 2.19 6.15
C GLU A 47 -8.46 0.82 5.57
N GLN A 48 -7.77 0.39 4.54
CA GLN A 48 -8.09 -0.86 3.85
C GLN A 48 -7.48 -2.09 4.53
N SER A 49 -6.27 -1.97 5.07
CA SER A 49 -5.55 -3.13 5.60
C SER A 49 -5.46 -3.14 7.12
N GLY A 50 -5.68 -2.01 7.77
CA GLY A 50 -5.49 -1.87 9.21
C GLY A 50 -4.06 -1.53 9.61
N TYR A 51 -3.16 -1.45 8.65
CA TYR A 51 -1.74 -1.13 8.89
C TYR A 51 -1.30 0.02 8.00
N THR A 52 -0.36 0.83 8.49
CA THR A 52 0.32 1.79 7.62
C THR A 52 1.29 1.03 6.70
N PRO A 53 1.70 1.61 5.57
CA PRO A 53 2.69 0.96 4.72
C PRO A 53 3.98 0.60 5.46
N GLU A 54 4.43 1.46 6.38
CA GLU A 54 5.62 1.19 7.19
C GLU A 54 5.42 0.01 8.12
N GLN A 55 4.28 -0.06 8.78
CA GLN A 55 3.94 -1.18 9.65
C GLN A 55 3.88 -2.49 8.88
N PHE A 56 3.25 -2.45 7.72
CA PHE A 56 3.16 -3.63 6.86
C PHE A 56 4.54 -4.11 6.44
N ARG A 57 5.41 -3.19 6.05
CA ARG A 57 6.78 -3.52 5.67
C ARG A 57 7.55 -4.16 6.83
N SER A 58 7.36 -3.62 8.05
CA SER A 58 7.98 -4.18 9.25
C SER A 58 7.52 -5.61 9.52
N LEU A 59 6.22 -5.87 9.33
CA LEU A 59 5.66 -7.22 9.49
C LEU A 59 6.28 -8.20 8.50
N LEU A 60 6.49 -7.78 7.26
CA LEU A 60 7.13 -8.62 6.26
C LEU A 60 8.56 -8.96 6.65
N LYS A 61 9.29 -8.02 7.20
CA LYS A 61 10.66 -8.26 7.64
C LYS A 61 10.72 -9.26 8.79
N LYS A 62 9.76 -9.18 9.71
CA LYS A 62 9.69 -10.12 10.83
C LYS A 62 9.45 -11.54 10.35
N ASP A 63 8.60 -11.69 9.34
CA ASP A 63 8.30 -13.02 8.82
C ASP A 63 9.50 -13.65 8.11
N LEU A 64 10.40 -12.82 7.60
CA LEU A 64 11.57 -13.29 6.87
C LEU A 64 12.80 -13.54 7.75
N SER A 65 12.76 -13.09 8.98
CA SER A 65 13.91 -13.21 9.89
C SER A 65 13.85 -14.44 10.81
#